data_f16c91be55864bc587f75b2b5acf5572
#
_entry.id   f16c91be55864bc587f75b2b5acf5572
#
_cell.length_a   1.000
_cell.length_b   1.000
_cell.length_c   1.000
_cell.angle_alpha   90.00
_cell.angle_beta   90.00
_cell.angle_gamma   90.00
#
_symmetry.space_group_name_H-M   'P 1'
#
loop_
_entity.id
_entity.type
_entity.pdbx_description
1 polymer ?
#
loop_
_entity_poly.entity_id
_entity_poly.type
_entity_poly.pdbx_seq_one_letter_code
_entity_poly.pdbx_strand_id
1 'polypeptide(L)'
;MSALSLLSPSAATDAAWLAAADVADVAAQLQVRYRLVGGIAITLLTHHYGISHRVPSRETADADMGVPRDVCGDERLLPALESRGYVREGGNRFVRHDGTRELTIDVLGPAPGAKLESNQEIGGLSVDLIPGLLAALLLEPVNVSLVAHLTDGTELAMTLALPDVRGALILKVFAYAGRFTDRDASDVGRLLEAAVEGGFAETDWPQTPVGREAAHLLHQFFGSTTPSLPGSSAPHSWSW
;
A
#
# COMPACT_ATOMS: atom_id res chain seq x y z
N MET A 1 -2.21 21.30 -1.67
CA MET A 1 -0.91 20.64 -1.92
C MET A 1 -0.65 20.65 -3.42
N SER A 2 0.59 20.88 -3.87
CA SER A 2 0.94 20.74 -5.30
C SER A 2 0.91 19.25 -5.68
N ALA A 3 0.53 18.97 -6.94
CA ALA A 3 0.58 17.61 -7.46
C ALA A 3 2.05 17.11 -7.50
N LEU A 4 2.26 15.83 -7.19
CA LEU A 4 3.52 15.17 -7.46
C LEU A 4 3.68 15.01 -8.98
N SER A 5 4.88 15.26 -9.50
CA SER A 5 5.22 14.99 -10.90
C SER A 5 6.35 13.97 -10.92
N LEU A 6 6.08 12.78 -11.43
CA LEU A 6 7.01 11.66 -11.39
C LEU A 6 7.23 11.05 -12.79
N LEU A 7 8.50 10.77 -13.09
CA LEU A 7 8.89 10.04 -14.29
C LEU A 7 8.80 8.53 -14.02
N SER A 8 8.22 7.78 -14.94
CA SER A 8 8.24 6.32 -14.89
C SER A 8 9.63 5.80 -15.29
N PRO A 9 10.25 4.96 -14.47
CA PRO A 9 11.55 4.37 -14.79
C PRO A 9 11.46 3.18 -15.75
N SER A 10 10.27 2.58 -15.95
CA SER A 10 10.13 1.34 -16.72
C SER A 10 8.70 1.09 -17.18
N ALA A 11 8.54 0.21 -18.17
CA ALA A 11 7.23 -0.24 -18.64
C ALA A 11 6.43 -0.97 -17.53
N ALA A 12 7.09 -1.63 -16.59
CA ALA A 12 6.43 -2.24 -15.44
C ALA A 12 5.82 -1.19 -14.51
N THR A 13 6.54 -0.09 -14.26
CA THR A 13 6.00 1.05 -13.50
C THR A 13 4.88 1.76 -14.25
N ASP A 14 4.97 1.89 -15.58
CA ASP A 14 3.87 2.41 -16.40
C ASP A 14 2.60 1.59 -16.19
N ALA A 15 2.71 0.25 -16.28
CA ALA A 15 1.59 -0.66 -16.09
C ALA A 15 0.96 -0.50 -14.70
N ALA A 16 1.79 -0.40 -13.67
CA ALA A 16 1.34 -0.18 -12.30
C ALA A 16 0.58 1.15 -12.13
N TRP A 17 1.05 2.24 -12.75
CA TRP A 17 0.38 3.54 -12.66
C TRP A 17 -0.92 3.58 -13.44
N LEU A 18 -0.98 2.95 -14.62
CA LEU A 18 -2.21 2.79 -15.38
C LEU A 18 -3.24 1.98 -14.58
N ALA A 19 -2.82 0.86 -13.98
CA ALA A 19 -3.68 0.05 -13.12
C ALA A 19 -4.17 0.85 -11.88
N ALA A 20 -3.29 1.66 -11.26
CA ALA A 20 -3.67 2.51 -10.13
C ALA A 20 -4.70 3.59 -10.52
N ALA A 21 -4.58 4.16 -11.72
CA ALA A 21 -5.58 5.10 -12.24
C ALA A 21 -6.93 4.41 -12.44
N ASP A 22 -6.94 3.20 -13.01
CA ASP A 22 -8.16 2.40 -13.18
C ASP A 22 -8.81 2.06 -11.82
N VAL A 23 -8.01 1.73 -10.79
CA VAL A 23 -8.51 1.52 -9.43
C VAL A 23 -9.22 2.75 -8.88
N ALA A 24 -8.60 3.94 -9.03
CA ALA A 24 -9.20 5.18 -8.58
C ALA A 24 -10.51 5.50 -9.30
N ASP A 25 -10.54 5.28 -10.60
CA ASP A 25 -11.71 5.51 -11.43
C ASP A 25 -12.85 4.53 -11.12
N VAL A 26 -12.54 3.23 -10.91
CA VAL A 26 -13.54 2.23 -10.51
C VAL A 26 -14.12 2.60 -9.14
N ALA A 27 -13.27 2.97 -8.19
CA ALA A 27 -13.74 3.39 -6.88
C ALA A 27 -14.63 4.64 -6.94
N ALA A 28 -14.28 5.62 -7.78
CA ALA A 28 -15.08 6.83 -8.00
C ALA A 28 -16.42 6.50 -8.68
N GLN A 29 -16.42 5.66 -9.71
CA GLN A 29 -17.61 5.21 -10.42
C GLN A 29 -18.60 4.51 -9.49
N LEU A 30 -18.11 3.65 -8.61
CA LEU A 30 -18.92 2.89 -7.65
C LEU A 30 -19.25 3.69 -6.39
N GLN A 31 -18.59 4.83 -6.18
CA GLN A 31 -18.66 5.64 -4.96
C GLN A 31 -18.28 4.85 -3.71
N VAL A 32 -17.23 4.01 -3.81
CA VAL A 32 -16.75 3.18 -2.72
C VAL A 32 -15.45 3.70 -2.14
N ARG A 33 -15.24 3.43 -0.84
CA ARG A 33 -13.95 3.70 -0.19
C ARG A 33 -12.93 2.64 -0.59
N TYR A 34 -11.70 3.09 -0.83
CA TYR A 34 -10.57 2.21 -1.08
C TYR A 34 -9.29 2.79 -0.48
N ARG A 35 -8.25 2.00 -0.42
CA ARG A 35 -6.85 2.43 -0.31
C ARG A 35 -6.04 1.71 -1.37
N LEU A 36 -5.28 2.47 -2.14
CA LEU A 36 -4.21 1.87 -2.93
C LEU A 36 -3.11 1.49 -1.95
N VAL A 37 -2.82 0.21 -1.83
CA VAL A 37 -1.82 -0.32 -0.89
C VAL A 37 -0.61 -0.89 -1.66
N GLY A 38 0.24 -1.67 -1.03
CA GLY A 38 1.37 -2.32 -1.70
C GLY A 38 2.48 -1.37 -2.13
N GLY A 39 3.14 -1.71 -3.23
CA GLY A 39 4.36 -1.04 -3.67
C GLY A 39 4.18 0.38 -4.11
N ILE A 40 3.13 0.66 -4.87
CA ILE A 40 2.82 2.02 -5.34
C ILE A 40 2.59 2.95 -4.16
N ALA A 41 1.82 2.51 -3.17
CA ALA A 41 1.52 3.32 -2.00
C ALA A 41 2.81 3.73 -1.26
N ILE A 42 3.75 2.81 -1.09
CA ILE A 42 5.02 3.09 -0.42
C ILE A 42 5.84 4.10 -1.22
N THR A 43 5.96 3.91 -2.53
CA THR A 43 6.66 4.87 -3.40
C THR A 43 6.04 6.26 -3.27
N LEU A 44 4.72 6.37 -3.36
CA LEU A 44 4.04 7.68 -3.27
C LEU A 44 4.13 8.29 -1.87
N LEU A 45 4.07 7.50 -0.80
CA LEU A 45 4.28 7.98 0.57
C LEU A 45 5.70 8.53 0.78
N THR A 46 6.74 7.87 0.24
CA THR A 46 8.12 8.39 0.33
C THR A 46 8.27 9.74 -0.38
N HIS A 47 7.58 9.93 -1.50
CA HIS A 47 7.54 11.24 -2.19
C HIS A 47 6.72 12.27 -1.41
N HIS A 48 5.56 11.87 -0.90
CA HIS A 48 4.67 12.74 -0.12
C HIS A 48 5.35 13.32 1.11
N TYR A 49 6.14 12.49 1.83
CA TYR A 49 6.91 12.91 3.00
C TYR A 49 8.30 13.46 2.66
N GLY A 50 8.66 13.62 1.38
CA GLY A 50 9.90 14.25 0.94
C GLY A 50 11.17 13.43 1.17
N ILE A 51 11.07 12.13 1.43
CA ILE A 51 12.20 11.24 1.71
C ILE A 51 12.68 10.40 0.53
N SER A 52 12.04 10.52 -0.63
CA SER A 52 12.36 9.69 -1.81
C SER A 52 13.83 9.76 -2.23
N HIS A 53 14.53 10.85 -1.93
CA HIS A 53 15.96 11.02 -2.19
C HIS A 53 16.88 10.29 -1.20
N ARG A 54 16.36 9.86 -0.04
CA ARG A 54 17.12 9.19 1.04
C ARG A 54 16.96 7.67 1.00
N VAL A 55 15.93 7.19 0.32
CA VAL A 55 15.60 5.76 0.30
C VAL A 55 15.69 5.21 -1.13
N PRO A 56 16.13 3.97 -1.33
CA PRO A 56 16.17 3.36 -2.66
C PRO A 56 14.78 3.37 -3.32
N SER A 57 14.75 3.63 -4.62
CA SER A 57 13.52 3.49 -5.41
C SER A 57 13.01 2.05 -5.35
N ARG A 58 11.69 1.90 -5.50
CA ARG A 58 11.04 0.60 -5.56
C ARG A 58 10.30 0.48 -6.88
N GLU A 59 10.60 -0.56 -7.63
CA GLU A 59 9.84 -0.93 -8.80
C GLU A 59 8.65 -1.81 -8.38
N THR A 60 7.48 -1.58 -8.97
CA THR A 60 6.27 -2.37 -8.79
C THR A 60 5.55 -2.46 -10.13
N ALA A 61 4.88 -3.58 -10.39
CA ALA A 61 4.17 -3.84 -11.64
C ALA A 61 2.66 -3.99 -11.44
N ASP A 62 2.20 -4.02 -10.21
CA ASP A 62 0.82 -4.29 -9.79
C ASP A 62 0.22 -3.15 -8.97
N ALA A 63 -1.10 -3.05 -8.97
CA ALA A 63 -1.87 -2.15 -8.14
C ALA A 63 -2.74 -2.96 -7.17
N ASP A 64 -2.46 -2.82 -5.88
CA ASP A 64 -3.21 -3.49 -4.81
C ASP A 64 -4.38 -2.59 -4.36
N MET A 65 -5.61 -2.99 -4.67
CA MET A 65 -6.84 -2.30 -4.28
C MET A 65 -7.38 -2.85 -2.96
N GLY A 66 -7.05 -2.20 -1.86
CA GLY A 66 -7.62 -2.52 -0.54
C GLY A 66 -9.00 -1.89 -0.37
N VAL A 67 -10.02 -2.71 -0.11
CA VAL A 67 -11.41 -2.26 0.04
C VAL A 67 -12.07 -2.83 1.31
N PRO A 68 -13.11 -2.18 1.86
CA PRO A 68 -13.92 -2.75 2.92
C PRO A 68 -14.58 -4.08 2.49
N ARG A 69 -14.93 -4.91 3.47
CA ARG A 69 -15.48 -6.25 3.21
C ARG A 69 -16.82 -6.23 2.45
N ASP A 70 -17.65 -5.24 2.70
CA ASP A 70 -18.91 -5.01 1.98
C ASP A 70 -18.68 -4.66 0.50
N VAL A 71 -17.60 -3.95 0.19
CA VAL A 71 -17.20 -3.64 -1.19
C VAL A 71 -16.68 -4.89 -1.90
N CYS A 72 -15.96 -5.80 -1.19
CA CYS A 72 -15.59 -7.10 -1.76
C CYS A 72 -16.83 -7.89 -2.23
N GLY A 73 -17.95 -7.75 -1.55
CA GLY A 73 -19.21 -8.39 -1.90
C GLY A 73 -20.13 -7.58 -2.81
N ASP A 74 -19.71 -6.39 -3.25
CA ASP A 74 -20.52 -5.55 -4.13
C ASP A 74 -20.56 -6.14 -5.55
N GLU A 75 -21.74 -6.56 -5.98
CA GLU A 75 -21.95 -7.16 -7.31
C GLU A 75 -21.56 -6.25 -8.49
N ARG A 76 -21.40 -4.94 -8.25
CA ARG A 76 -20.99 -3.96 -9.25
C ARG A 76 -19.48 -3.93 -9.49
N LEU A 77 -18.67 -4.43 -8.54
CA LEU A 77 -17.21 -4.33 -8.61
C LEU A 77 -16.64 -5.13 -9.79
N LEU A 78 -17.05 -6.38 -9.95
CA LEU A 78 -16.60 -7.23 -11.06
C LEU A 78 -16.97 -6.63 -12.42
N PRO A 79 -18.25 -6.27 -12.70
CA PRO A 79 -18.60 -5.60 -13.98
C PRO A 79 -17.85 -4.29 -14.21
N ALA A 80 -17.55 -3.51 -13.18
CA ALA A 80 -16.79 -2.27 -13.32
C ALA A 80 -15.35 -2.52 -13.79
N LEU A 81 -14.68 -3.55 -13.27
CA LEU A 81 -13.35 -3.98 -13.73
C LEU A 81 -13.42 -4.56 -15.15
N GLU A 82 -14.39 -5.43 -15.43
CA GLU A 82 -14.58 -6.04 -16.76
C GLU A 82 -14.87 -4.97 -17.85
N SER A 83 -15.65 -3.94 -17.53
CA SER A 83 -15.94 -2.84 -18.45
C SER A 83 -14.69 -2.05 -18.87
N ARG A 84 -13.61 -2.14 -18.07
CA ARG A 84 -12.30 -1.57 -18.39
C ARG A 84 -11.36 -2.56 -19.08
N GLY A 85 -11.85 -3.74 -19.43
CA GLY A 85 -11.11 -4.78 -20.13
C GLY A 85 -10.28 -5.68 -19.21
N TYR A 86 -10.46 -5.61 -17.90
CA TYR A 86 -9.83 -6.55 -16.99
C TYR A 86 -10.53 -7.90 -17.04
N VAL A 87 -9.73 -8.95 -17.07
CA VAL A 87 -10.19 -10.34 -17.00
C VAL A 87 -9.66 -10.94 -15.69
N ARG A 88 -10.52 -11.67 -14.98
CA ARG A 88 -10.10 -12.39 -13.78
C ARG A 88 -9.19 -13.55 -14.17
N GLU A 89 -7.94 -13.54 -13.74
CA GLU A 89 -6.97 -14.58 -14.04
C GLU A 89 -6.98 -15.69 -12.98
N GLY A 90 -7.29 -15.34 -11.72
CA GLY A 90 -7.44 -16.29 -10.62
C GLY A 90 -7.47 -15.60 -9.27
N GLY A 91 -8.19 -16.18 -8.30
CA GLY A 91 -8.32 -15.59 -6.97
C GLY A 91 -8.84 -14.15 -7.03
N ASN A 92 -8.06 -13.23 -6.44
CA ASN A 92 -8.33 -11.81 -6.33
C ASN A 92 -7.68 -10.97 -7.47
N ARG A 93 -7.02 -11.64 -8.44
CA ARG A 93 -6.22 -11.00 -9.49
C ARG A 93 -7.00 -10.76 -10.77
N PHE A 94 -6.88 -9.54 -11.28
CA PHE A 94 -7.45 -9.07 -12.53
C PHE A 94 -6.35 -8.53 -13.43
N VAL A 95 -6.36 -8.94 -14.69
CA VAL A 95 -5.33 -8.59 -15.68
C VAL A 95 -5.97 -7.95 -16.91
N ARG A 96 -5.33 -6.91 -17.41
CA ARG A 96 -5.65 -6.27 -18.69
C ARG A 96 -4.37 -6.06 -19.50
N HIS A 97 -4.43 -6.31 -20.79
CA HIS A 97 -3.34 -5.98 -21.70
C HIS A 97 -3.57 -4.61 -22.36
N ASP A 98 -2.55 -3.77 -22.34
CA ASP A 98 -2.51 -2.48 -23.01
C ASP A 98 -1.25 -2.43 -23.90
N GLY A 99 -1.42 -2.79 -25.17
CA GLY A 99 -0.28 -3.03 -26.07
C GLY A 99 0.60 -4.18 -25.55
N THR A 100 1.84 -3.86 -25.21
CA THR A 100 2.80 -4.83 -24.63
C THR A 100 2.82 -4.82 -23.10
N ARG A 101 2.04 -3.94 -22.46
CA ARG A 101 1.95 -3.83 -21.00
C ARG A 101 0.90 -4.78 -20.46
N GLU A 102 1.21 -5.44 -19.38
CA GLU A 102 0.26 -6.22 -18.59
C GLU A 102 -0.08 -5.43 -17.32
N LEU A 103 -1.31 -4.96 -17.22
CA LEU A 103 -1.81 -4.22 -16.08
C LEU A 103 -2.48 -5.19 -15.12
N THR A 104 -2.03 -5.18 -13.88
CA THR A 104 -2.54 -6.09 -12.83
C THR A 104 -3.17 -5.31 -11.68
N ILE A 105 -4.39 -5.70 -11.31
CA ILE A 105 -5.09 -5.24 -10.11
C ILE A 105 -5.34 -6.44 -9.22
N ASP A 106 -4.87 -6.38 -7.96
CA ASP A 106 -5.22 -7.33 -6.93
C ASP A 106 -6.24 -6.68 -5.96
N VAL A 107 -7.44 -7.28 -5.85
CA VAL A 107 -8.48 -6.81 -4.92
C VAL A 107 -8.29 -7.50 -3.58
N LEU A 108 -8.17 -6.71 -2.52
CA LEU A 108 -7.84 -7.16 -1.17
C LEU A 108 -8.90 -6.72 -0.17
N GLY A 109 -9.30 -7.64 0.72
CA GLY A 109 -10.21 -7.37 1.82
C GLY A 109 -9.51 -7.36 3.18
N PRO A 110 -10.15 -6.83 4.25
CA PRO A 110 -9.60 -6.85 5.60
C PRO A 110 -9.80 -8.23 6.26
N ALA A 111 -8.71 -8.81 6.77
CA ALA A 111 -8.78 -9.98 7.63
C ALA A 111 -9.35 -9.60 9.01
N PRO A 112 -10.14 -10.49 9.64
CA PRO A 112 -10.65 -10.25 10.99
C PRO A 112 -9.58 -10.30 12.09
N GLY A 113 -8.42 -10.90 11.78
CA GLY A 113 -7.31 -11.09 12.72
C GLY A 113 -5.94 -10.78 12.12
N ALA A 114 -4.90 -11.30 12.77
CA ALA A 114 -3.49 -11.07 12.41
C ALA A 114 -2.95 -12.03 11.33
N LYS A 115 -3.81 -12.86 10.74
CA LYS A 115 -3.41 -13.85 9.73
C LYS A 115 -4.02 -13.54 8.37
N LEU A 116 -3.23 -13.80 7.33
CA LEU A 116 -3.71 -13.81 5.95
C LEU A 116 -4.71 -14.97 5.76
N GLU A 117 -5.85 -14.68 5.16
CA GLU A 117 -6.85 -15.67 4.73
C GLU A 117 -6.98 -15.56 3.21
N SER A 118 -6.36 -16.51 2.49
CA SER A 118 -6.37 -16.48 1.03
C SER A 118 -7.65 -17.11 0.45
N ASN A 119 -8.04 -16.62 -0.73
CA ASN A 119 -9.12 -17.15 -1.55
C ASN A 119 -10.47 -17.24 -0.81
N GLN A 120 -10.85 -16.21 -0.08
CA GLN A 120 -12.13 -16.16 0.60
C GLN A 120 -13.24 -15.74 -0.37
N GLU A 121 -14.28 -16.55 -0.50
CA GLU A 121 -15.43 -16.24 -1.37
C GLU A 121 -16.36 -15.23 -0.70
N ILE A 122 -16.49 -14.04 -1.30
CA ILE A 122 -17.35 -12.95 -0.83
C ILE A 122 -18.10 -12.36 -2.03
N GLY A 123 -19.44 -12.53 -2.07
CA GLY A 123 -20.27 -11.98 -3.14
C GLY A 123 -19.92 -12.48 -4.54
N GLY A 124 -19.40 -13.72 -4.66
CA GLY A 124 -18.97 -14.30 -5.94
C GLY A 124 -17.55 -13.89 -6.38
N LEU A 125 -16.86 -13.11 -5.57
CA LEU A 125 -15.47 -12.74 -5.76
C LEU A 125 -14.59 -13.50 -4.76
N SER A 126 -13.55 -14.17 -5.25
CA SER A 126 -12.51 -14.75 -4.40
C SER A 126 -11.50 -13.64 -4.07
N VAL A 127 -11.29 -13.36 -2.80
CA VAL A 127 -10.40 -12.29 -2.34
C VAL A 127 -9.45 -12.78 -1.27
N ASP A 128 -8.28 -12.20 -1.22
CA ASP A 128 -7.35 -12.37 -0.10
C ASP A 128 -7.69 -11.35 0.98
N LEU A 129 -7.92 -11.83 2.21
CA LEU A 129 -8.12 -10.99 3.38
C LEU A 129 -6.79 -10.80 4.08
N ILE A 130 -6.31 -9.56 4.10
CA ILE A 130 -4.99 -9.22 4.64
C ILE A 130 -5.09 -8.57 6.02
N PRO A 131 -4.21 -8.97 6.97
CA PRO A 131 -4.19 -8.36 8.29
C PRO A 131 -3.78 -6.89 8.20
N GLY A 132 -4.38 -6.09 9.07
CA GLY A 132 -4.07 -4.65 9.13
C GLY A 132 -4.83 -3.77 8.14
N LEU A 133 -5.46 -4.33 7.09
CA LEU A 133 -6.17 -3.52 6.09
C LEU A 133 -7.34 -2.73 6.69
N LEU A 134 -8.05 -3.30 7.67
CA LEU A 134 -9.10 -2.55 8.35
C LEU A 134 -8.57 -1.28 9.03
N ALA A 135 -7.41 -1.36 9.68
CA ALA A 135 -6.78 -0.18 10.29
C ALA A 135 -6.40 0.87 9.23
N ALA A 136 -5.82 0.43 8.10
CA ALA A 136 -5.50 1.30 6.98
C ALA A 136 -6.72 1.96 6.34
N LEU A 137 -7.88 1.29 6.33
CA LEU A 137 -9.15 1.83 5.81
C LEU A 137 -9.84 2.79 6.77
N LEU A 138 -9.64 2.62 8.09
CA LEU A 138 -10.28 3.45 9.12
C LEU A 138 -9.50 4.73 9.41
N LEU A 139 -8.19 4.74 9.24
CA LEU A 139 -7.37 5.95 9.32
C LEU A 139 -7.68 6.87 8.15
N GLU A 140 -7.52 8.19 8.38
CA GLU A 140 -7.71 9.19 7.31
C GLU A 140 -6.75 8.92 6.13
N PRO A 141 -7.24 8.98 4.89
CA PRO A 141 -6.40 8.73 3.73
C PRO A 141 -5.39 9.85 3.50
N VAL A 142 -4.21 9.48 3.03
CA VAL A 142 -3.31 10.42 2.36
C VAL A 142 -3.73 10.50 0.90
N ASN A 143 -4.40 11.60 0.52
CA ASN A 143 -4.79 11.83 -0.86
C ASN A 143 -3.63 12.47 -1.63
N VAL A 144 -3.15 11.79 -2.66
CA VAL A 144 -2.03 12.24 -3.49
C VAL A 144 -2.52 12.52 -4.90
N SER A 145 -2.37 13.78 -5.34
CA SER A 145 -2.51 14.13 -6.76
C SER A 145 -1.18 13.87 -7.45
N LEU A 146 -1.20 13.07 -8.51
CA LEU A 146 -0.03 12.62 -9.26
C LEU A 146 -0.19 12.97 -10.73
N VAL A 147 0.85 13.52 -11.34
CA VAL A 147 1.07 13.56 -12.78
C VAL A 147 2.22 12.60 -13.07
N ALA A 148 1.88 11.45 -13.64
CA ALA A 148 2.84 10.42 -14.03
C ALA A 148 3.23 10.62 -15.49
N HIS A 149 4.54 10.70 -15.78
CA HIS A 149 5.07 10.75 -17.14
C HIS A 149 5.53 9.35 -17.51
N LEU A 150 4.79 8.70 -18.39
CA LEU A 150 5.05 7.33 -18.82
C LEU A 150 6.25 7.25 -19.77
N THR A 151 6.81 6.06 -19.94
CA THR A 151 8.00 5.85 -20.78
C THR A 151 7.77 6.14 -22.27
N ASP A 152 6.49 6.12 -22.73
CA ASP A 152 6.09 6.47 -24.09
C ASP A 152 5.80 7.97 -24.30
N GLY A 153 6.00 8.79 -23.26
CA GLY A 153 5.75 10.23 -23.26
C GLY A 153 4.31 10.63 -22.91
N THR A 154 3.43 9.67 -22.62
CA THR A 154 2.07 9.95 -22.16
C THR A 154 2.10 10.55 -20.77
N GLU A 155 1.29 11.57 -20.52
CA GLU A 155 1.02 12.11 -19.19
C GLU A 155 -0.28 11.56 -18.64
N LEU A 156 -0.24 11.03 -17.42
CA LEU A 156 -1.40 10.47 -16.73
C LEU A 156 -1.61 11.23 -15.40
N ALA A 157 -2.70 11.99 -15.33
CA ALA A 157 -3.08 12.71 -14.13
C ALA A 157 -4.11 11.91 -13.33
N MET A 158 -3.88 11.72 -12.02
CA MET A 158 -4.77 10.96 -11.16
C MET A 158 -4.72 11.47 -9.72
N THR A 159 -5.76 11.16 -8.94
CA THR A 159 -5.77 11.35 -7.49
C THR A 159 -6.00 10.00 -6.82
N LEU A 160 -5.08 9.62 -5.95
CA LEU A 160 -5.03 8.32 -5.31
C LEU A 160 -5.24 8.44 -3.81
N ALA A 161 -6.06 7.57 -3.23
CA ALA A 161 -6.26 7.46 -1.80
C ALA A 161 -5.30 6.39 -1.24
N LEU A 162 -4.24 6.84 -0.57
CA LEU A 162 -3.25 5.97 0.07
C LEU A 162 -3.62 5.72 1.55
N PRO A 163 -3.14 4.65 2.17
CA PRO A 163 -3.20 4.55 3.62
C PRO A 163 -2.36 5.68 4.25
N ASP A 164 -2.75 6.10 5.44
CA ASP A 164 -1.86 6.84 6.33
C ASP A 164 -0.59 6.00 6.59
N VAL A 165 0.55 6.66 6.85
CA VAL A 165 1.84 5.96 7.03
C VAL A 165 1.80 4.91 8.13
N ARG A 166 1.02 5.12 9.21
CA ARG A 166 0.81 4.14 10.29
C ARG A 166 0.04 2.92 9.78
N GLY A 167 -1.01 3.15 9.00
CA GLY A 167 -1.77 2.07 8.33
C GLY A 167 -0.90 1.29 7.36
N ALA A 168 -0.04 1.96 6.60
CA ALA A 168 0.92 1.31 5.71
C ALA A 168 1.97 0.48 6.48
N LEU A 169 2.47 0.99 7.62
CA LEU A 169 3.38 0.26 8.51
C LEU A 169 2.72 -1.00 9.07
N ILE A 170 1.47 -0.90 9.56
CA ILE A 170 0.71 -2.05 10.05
C ILE A 170 0.61 -3.12 8.96
N LEU A 171 0.22 -2.75 7.74
CA LEU A 171 0.14 -3.69 6.61
C LEU A 171 1.48 -4.36 6.33
N LYS A 172 2.57 -3.60 6.30
CA LYS A 172 3.89 -4.10 5.91
C LYS A 172 4.57 -4.93 6.98
N VAL A 173 4.37 -4.63 8.25
CA VAL A 173 4.93 -5.48 9.30
C VAL A 173 4.24 -6.84 9.36
N PHE A 174 2.93 -6.92 9.13
CA PHE A 174 2.25 -8.21 9.00
C PHE A 174 2.70 -8.98 7.76
N ALA A 175 2.89 -8.30 6.63
CA ALA A 175 3.43 -8.91 5.42
C ALA A 175 4.83 -9.48 5.66
N TYR A 176 5.71 -8.71 6.33
CA TYR A 176 7.04 -9.16 6.70
C TYR A 176 6.99 -10.37 7.64
N ALA A 177 6.21 -10.30 8.71
CA ALA A 177 6.06 -11.41 9.66
C ALA A 177 5.53 -12.70 9.01
N GLY A 178 4.74 -12.59 7.95
CA GLY A 178 4.22 -13.75 7.21
C GLY A 178 5.16 -14.33 6.16
N ARG A 179 6.07 -13.53 5.58
CA ARG A 179 6.90 -13.94 4.42
C ARG A 179 8.39 -13.85 4.64
N PHE A 180 8.85 -13.01 5.57
CA PHE A 180 10.26 -12.76 5.87
C PHE A 180 11.10 -12.39 4.64
N THR A 181 10.59 -11.52 3.76
CA THR A 181 11.30 -11.09 2.57
C THR A 181 12.09 -9.80 2.80
N ASP A 182 13.27 -9.67 2.17
CA ASP A 182 14.07 -8.45 2.18
C ASP A 182 13.29 -7.25 1.63
N ARG A 183 12.40 -7.51 0.67
CA ARG A 183 11.52 -6.51 0.07
C ARG A 183 10.58 -5.90 1.11
N ASP A 184 9.90 -6.74 1.92
CA ASP A 184 9.00 -6.24 2.96
C ASP A 184 9.78 -5.56 4.09
N ALA A 185 10.96 -6.06 4.47
CA ALA A 185 11.83 -5.41 5.44
C ALA A 185 12.26 -4.00 4.97
N SER A 186 12.67 -3.88 3.70
CA SER A 186 13.03 -2.59 3.10
C SER A 186 11.83 -1.62 3.05
N ASP A 187 10.63 -2.14 2.78
CA ASP A 187 9.41 -1.36 2.77
C ASP A 187 9.06 -0.82 4.18
N VAL A 188 9.23 -1.64 5.23
CA VAL A 188 9.09 -1.19 6.62
C VAL A 188 10.09 -0.06 6.93
N GLY A 189 11.36 -0.23 6.55
CA GLY A 189 12.38 0.80 6.75
C GLY A 189 12.00 2.13 6.08
N ARG A 190 11.53 2.10 4.81
CA ARG A 190 11.05 3.30 4.10
C ARG A 190 9.90 3.99 4.82
N LEU A 191 8.94 3.22 5.32
CA LEU A 191 7.78 3.74 6.02
C LEU A 191 8.13 4.28 7.40
N LEU A 192 9.10 3.71 8.10
CA LEU A 192 9.63 4.26 9.35
C LEU A 192 10.27 5.63 9.10
N GLU A 193 11.11 5.77 8.08
CA GLU A 193 11.67 7.07 7.69
C GLU A 193 10.57 8.09 7.34
N ALA A 194 9.52 7.66 6.61
CA ALA A 194 8.37 8.50 6.29
C ALA A 194 7.60 8.94 7.55
N ALA A 195 7.44 8.05 8.52
CA ALA A 195 6.77 8.36 9.78
C ALA A 195 7.57 9.40 10.60
N VAL A 196 8.90 9.27 10.64
CA VAL A 196 9.78 10.26 11.27
C VAL A 196 9.63 11.62 10.65
N GLU A 197 9.75 11.70 9.32
CA GLU A 197 9.66 12.97 8.60
C GLU A 197 8.27 13.59 8.73
N GLY A 198 7.22 12.75 8.80
CA GLY A 198 5.85 13.17 9.05
C GLY A 198 5.58 13.65 10.49
N GLY A 199 6.57 13.53 11.39
CA GLY A 199 6.45 13.96 12.78
C GLY A 199 5.52 13.09 13.62
N PHE A 200 5.27 11.84 13.22
CA PHE A 200 4.42 10.92 13.99
C PHE A 200 5.14 10.47 15.27
N ALA A 201 4.43 10.59 16.39
CA ALA A 201 4.88 10.14 17.69
C ALA A 201 4.26 8.77 18.06
N GLU A 202 4.81 8.11 19.08
CA GLU A 202 4.27 6.87 19.61
C GLU A 202 2.80 7.00 20.03
N THR A 203 2.41 8.15 20.58
CA THR A 203 1.04 8.45 21.00
C THR A 203 0.04 8.46 19.83
N ASP A 204 0.52 8.62 18.59
CA ASP A 204 -0.32 8.62 17.40
C ASP A 204 -0.58 7.20 16.88
N TRP A 205 0.09 6.20 17.45
CA TRP A 205 -0.05 4.80 17.01
C TRP A 205 -1.44 4.24 17.36
N PRO A 206 -2.11 3.52 16.43
CA PRO A 206 -3.45 2.98 16.66
C PRO A 206 -3.49 2.00 17.84
N GLN A 207 -4.30 2.32 18.86
CA GLN A 207 -4.46 1.52 20.08
C GLN A 207 -5.46 0.36 19.92
N THR A 208 -5.72 -0.08 18.69
CA THR A 208 -6.55 -1.25 18.40
C THR A 208 -5.77 -2.55 18.67
N PRO A 209 -6.46 -3.71 18.83
CA PRO A 209 -5.75 -4.99 18.97
C PRO A 209 -4.75 -5.26 17.84
N VAL A 210 -5.14 -4.98 16.59
CA VAL A 210 -4.28 -5.14 15.41
C VAL A 210 -3.11 -4.15 15.44
N GLY A 211 -3.34 -2.90 15.88
CA GLY A 211 -2.27 -1.90 16.04
C GLY A 211 -1.25 -2.32 17.10
N ARG A 212 -1.71 -2.83 18.26
CA ARG A 212 -0.79 -3.32 19.31
C ARG A 212 0.03 -4.54 18.86
N GLU A 213 -0.60 -5.47 18.15
CA GLU A 213 0.12 -6.61 17.56
C GLU A 213 1.17 -6.15 16.55
N ALA A 214 0.83 -5.21 15.66
CA ALA A 214 1.77 -4.64 14.72
C ALA A 214 2.93 -3.91 15.41
N ALA A 215 2.67 -3.17 16.51
CA ALA A 215 3.72 -2.55 17.30
C ALA A 215 4.66 -3.59 17.91
N HIS A 216 4.11 -4.69 18.43
CA HIS A 216 4.91 -5.80 18.95
C HIS A 216 5.82 -6.41 17.88
N LEU A 217 5.29 -6.66 16.68
CA LEU A 217 6.06 -7.18 15.55
C LEU A 217 7.14 -6.18 15.08
N LEU A 218 6.83 -4.88 15.04
CA LEU A 218 7.83 -3.84 14.74
C LEU A 218 8.97 -3.86 15.74
N HIS A 219 8.66 -3.94 17.03
CA HIS A 219 9.67 -4.08 18.09
C HIS A 219 10.50 -5.34 17.94
N GLN A 220 9.85 -6.46 17.71
CA GLN A 220 10.49 -7.76 17.61
C GLN A 220 11.50 -7.83 16.45
N PHE A 221 11.14 -7.28 15.29
CA PHE A 221 11.94 -7.44 14.07
C PHE A 221 12.80 -6.24 13.72
N PHE A 222 12.42 -5.04 14.15
CA PHE A 222 13.08 -3.79 13.78
C PHE A 222 13.52 -2.95 14.98
N GLY A 223 13.15 -3.32 16.21
CA GLY A 223 13.63 -2.69 17.43
C GLY A 223 15.13 -2.92 17.59
N SER A 224 15.90 -1.84 17.82
CA SER A 224 17.33 -1.96 18.06
C SER A 224 17.59 -2.63 19.43
N THR A 225 18.14 -3.83 19.41
CA THR A 225 18.81 -4.43 20.58
C THR A 225 20.28 -3.96 20.63
N THR A 226 20.54 -2.66 20.60
CA THR A 226 21.91 -2.18 20.84
C THR A 226 22.15 -2.21 22.35
N PRO A 227 23.07 -3.04 22.85
CA PRO A 227 23.59 -2.87 24.23
C PRO A 227 24.17 -1.47 24.29
N SER A 228 23.70 -0.63 25.21
CA SER A 228 24.27 0.68 25.47
C SER A 228 25.74 0.45 25.89
N LEU A 229 26.67 0.76 24.97
CA LEU A 229 28.08 0.90 25.35
C LEU A 229 28.18 2.11 26.27
N PRO A 230 28.75 1.97 27.48
CA PRO A 230 28.93 3.09 28.38
C PRO A 230 29.88 4.09 27.70
N GLY A 231 29.41 5.30 27.39
CA GLY A 231 30.24 6.43 26.95
C GLY A 231 30.03 6.96 25.54
N SER A 232 29.06 6.47 24.72
CA SER A 232 28.72 7.10 23.47
C SER A 232 27.44 7.93 23.61
N SER A 233 27.52 9.24 23.34
CA SER A 233 26.36 10.07 23.12
C SER A 233 25.67 9.57 21.83
N ALA A 234 24.65 8.72 22.00
CA ALA A 234 23.91 8.15 20.91
C ALA A 234 23.11 9.23 20.16
N PRO A 235 23.11 9.22 18.82
CA PRO A 235 22.09 9.92 18.07
C PRO A 235 20.77 9.18 18.28
N HIS A 236 19.76 9.92 18.73
CA HIS A 236 18.36 9.55 18.93
C HIS A 236 18.00 8.06 18.81
N SER A 237 18.06 7.36 19.96
CA SER A 237 17.49 6.03 20.09
C SER A 237 15.96 6.14 20.08
N TRP A 238 15.31 5.44 19.17
CA TRP A 238 13.88 5.21 19.21
C TRP A 238 13.58 4.31 20.42
N SER A 239 12.99 4.87 21.45
CA SER A 239 12.31 4.10 22.49
C SER A 239 10.83 4.13 22.18
N TRP A 240 10.34 3.02 21.67
CA TRP A 240 8.91 2.75 21.51
C TRP A 240 8.33 2.15 22.77
#